data_4590375c814740de9daf9631c6063ebe
#
_entry.id   4590375c814740de9daf9631c6063ebe
#
_cell.length_a   1.000
_cell.length_b   1.000
_cell.length_c   1.000
_cell.angle_alpha   90.00
_cell.angle_beta   90.00
_cell.angle_gamma   90.00
#
_symmetry.space_group_name_H-M   'P 1'
#
loop_
_entity.id
_entity.type
_entity.pdbx_description
1 polymer ?
#
loop_
_entity_poly.entity_id
_entity_poly.type
_entity_poly.pdbx_seq_one_letter_code
_entity_poly.pdbx_strand_id
1 'polypeptide(L)'
;MVRSLLTTASLTGFLLASCFAPLATATEAQDLVNVGFVLYTKSDTPGTLKARWNYANAYSGPGEATGGPKEGFAGRYHVRYFLENGEFSDEYDLEIEKTGDFYSVSWITGGKISARGVGMEVDKGLAVGWTRVTD
;
A
#
# COMPACT_ATOMS: atom_id res chain seq x y z
N MET A 1 -71.37 48.11 21.44
CA MET A 1 -70.11 47.79 22.10
C MET A 1 -69.39 46.72 21.38
N VAL A 2 -68.37 47.11 20.79
CA VAL A 2 -67.62 46.26 19.93
C VAL A 2 -66.49 45.58 20.74
N ARG A 3 -66.48 44.31 20.72
CA ARG A 3 -65.36 43.59 21.30
C ARG A 3 -64.44 43.11 20.19
N SER A 4 -63.39 43.78 20.15
CA SER A 4 -62.30 43.36 19.28
C SER A 4 -61.71 42.07 19.82
N LEU A 5 -61.84 41.04 19.04
CA LEU A 5 -61.15 39.80 19.28
C LEU A 5 -59.78 39.85 18.61
N LEU A 6 -58.84 40.03 19.43
CA LEU A 6 -57.46 39.83 19.02
C LEU A 6 -57.19 38.37 18.84
N THR A 7 -57.19 37.94 17.61
CA THR A 7 -56.63 36.65 17.30
C THR A 7 -55.11 36.79 17.23
N THR A 8 -54.52 36.38 18.24
CA THR A 8 -53.08 36.18 18.22
C THR A 8 -52.77 35.00 17.33
N ALA A 9 -52.36 35.29 16.14
CA ALA A 9 -51.79 34.26 15.32
C ALA A 9 -50.43 33.85 15.97
N SER A 10 -50.43 32.76 16.59
CA SER A 10 -49.18 32.14 17.01
C SER A 10 -48.46 31.68 15.75
N LEU A 11 -47.51 32.45 15.37
CA LEU A 11 -46.57 32.02 14.35
C LEU A 11 -45.62 31.04 15.03
N THR A 12 -45.97 29.78 15.01
CA THR A 12 -45.01 28.74 15.32
C THR A 12 -44.00 28.76 14.24
N GLY A 13 -42.90 29.41 14.49
CA GLY A 13 -41.76 29.30 13.66
C GLY A 13 -41.32 27.87 13.61
N PHE A 14 -41.54 27.22 12.51
CA PHE A 14 -40.89 25.97 12.22
C PHE A 14 -39.42 26.28 12.12
N LEU A 15 -38.73 26.06 13.20
CA LEU A 15 -37.31 25.91 13.13
C LEU A 15 -37.08 24.58 12.44
N LEU A 16 -36.95 24.60 11.16
CA LEU A 16 -36.28 23.54 10.46
C LEU A 16 -34.85 23.59 10.95
N ALA A 17 -34.61 22.87 12.00
CA ALA A 17 -33.28 22.42 12.28
C ALA A 17 -32.93 21.53 11.12
N SER A 18 -32.41 22.11 10.08
CA SER A 18 -31.68 21.31 9.11
C SER A 18 -30.54 20.67 9.89
N CYS A 19 -30.78 19.46 10.31
CA CYS A 19 -29.70 18.61 10.69
C CYS A 19 -28.84 18.43 9.45
N PHE A 20 -27.97 19.37 9.26
CA PHE A 20 -26.75 19.02 8.57
C PHE A 20 -26.00 18.13 9.53
N ALA A 21 -26.29 16.85 9.44
CA ALA A 21 -25.27 15.91 9.79
C ALA A 21 -24.03 16.43 9.04
N PRO A 22 -22.96 16.80 9.72
CA PRO A 22 -21.75 17.06 9.00
C PRO A 22 -21.57 15.82 8.15
N LEU A 23 -21.72 15.97 6.87
CA LEU A 23 -21.21 15.03 5.92
C LEU A 23 -19.91 14.58 6.53
N ALA A 24 -19.87 13.31 6.87
CA ALA A 24 -18.70 12.75 7.45
C ALA A 24 -17.55 13.48 6.84
N THR A 25 -17.07 14.44 7.55
CA THR A 25 -15.86 15.15 7.21
C THR A 25 -14.96 14.07 6.74
N ALA A 26 -14.56 14.18 5.51
CA ALA A 26 -13.68 13.25 4.91
C ALA A 26 -12.82 12.71 6.03
N THR A 27 -13.09 11.50 6.42
CA THR A 27 -12.27 10.77 7.35
C THR A 27 -10.87 11.14 6.95
N GLU A 28 -10.22 11.89 7.78
CA GLU A 28 -8.80 12.15 7.57
C GLU A 28 -8.24 10.83 7.13
N ALA A 29 -7.77 10.78 5.87
CA ALA A 29 -7.18 9.58 5.35
C ALA A 29 -6.13 9.17 6.36
N GLN A 30 -6.40 8.10 7.10
CA GLN A 30 -5.43 7.58 8.04
C GLN A 30 -4.15 7.35 7.25
N ASP A 31 -3.07 7.97 7.70
CA ASP A 31 -1.79 7.74 7.07
C ASP A 31 -1.52 6.23 7.08
N LEU A 32 -1.33 5.70 5.91
CA LEU A 32 -0.88 4.33 5.77
C LEU A 32 0.55 4.27 6.30
N VAL A 33 0.75 3.47 7.32
CA VAL A 33 2.07 3.30 7.91
C VAL A 33 2.50 1.85 7.81
N ASN A 34 3.77 1.64 7.54
CA ASN A 34 4.41 0.32 7.51
C ASN A 34 3.66 -0.72 6.67
N VAL A 35 3.22 -0.31 5.50
CA VAL A 35 2.62 -1.20 4.52
C VAL A 35 3.13 -0.82 3.14
N GLY A 36 3.50 -1.79 2.37
CA GLY A 36 3.98 -1.60 1.01
C GLY A 36 3.52 -2.70 0.09
N PHE A 37 3.76 -2.46 -1.17
CA PHE A 37 3.45 -3.40 -2.22
C PHE A 37 4.60 -3.45 -3.22
N VAL A 38 4.88 -4.60 -3.80
CA VAL A 38 5.82 -4.71 -4.90
C VAL A 38 5.31 -5.73 -5.91
N LEU A 39 5.46 -5.39 -7.17
CA LEU A 39 5.21 -6.28 -8.28
C LEU A 39 6.54 -6.63 -8.93
N TYR A 40 6.85 -7.91 -8.96
CA TYR A 40 8.00 -8.43 -9.70
C TYR A 40 7.56 -9.03 -11.01
N THR A 41 8.27 -8.72 -12.06
CA THR A 41 8.06 -9.30 -13.39
C THR A 41 9.38 -9.82 -13.93
N LYS A 42 9.31 -10.85 -14.77
CA LYS A 42 10.51 -11.38 -15.42
C LYS A 42 11.07 -10.35 -16.38
N SER A 43 12.38 -10.13 -16.31
CA SER A 43 13.10 -9.36 -17.32
C SER A 43 13.56 -10.25 -18.47
N ASP A 44 14.04 -9.64 -19.55
CA ASP A 44 14.61 -10.37 -20.67
C ASP A 44 15.93 -11.06 -20.31
N THR A 45 16.57 -10.62 -19.25
CA THR A 45 17.78 -11.25 -18.72
C THR A 45 17.41 -12.39 -17.78
N PRO A 46 17.80 -13.64 -18.08
CA PRO A 46 17.53 -14.76 -17.19
C PRO A 46 18.04 -14.52 -15.76
N GLY A 47 17.25 -14.86 -14.77
CA GLY A 47 17.60 -14.68 -13.36
C GLY A 47 17.39 -13.27 -12.83
N THR A 48 16.85 -12.38 -13.64
CA THR A 48 16.61 -10.99 -13.28
C THR A 48 15.12 -10.69 -13.27
N LEU A 49 14.68 -10.03 -12.21
CA LEU A 49 13.31 -9.51 -12.07
C LEU A 49 13.33 -7.99 -12.11
N LYS A 50 12.34 -7.42 -12.77
CA LYS A 50 12.02 -6.00 -12.64
C LYS A 50 11.05 -5.84 -11.50
N ALA A 51 11.18 -4.77 -10.74
CA ALA A 51 10.30 -4.47 -9.63
C ALA A 51 9.63 -3.11 -9.82
N ARG A 52 8.41 -3.04 -9.33
CA ARG A 52 7.66 -1.80 -9.14
C ARG A 52 7.16 -1.82 -7.71
N TRP A 53 7.57 -0.85 -6.90
CA TRP A 53 7.31 -0.87 -5.47
C TRP A 53 6.73 0.44 -4.97
N ASN A 54 6.03 0.35 -3.83
CA ASN A 54 5.67 1.51 -3.05
C ASN A 54 5.77 1.18 -1.56
N TYR A 55 5.91 2.22 -0.76
CA TYR A 55 5.86 2.13 0.70
C TYR A 55 4.93 3.21 1.23
N ALA A 56 3.87 2.79 1.92
CA ALA A 56 2.83 3.68 2.39
C ALA A 56 2.32 4.58 1.25
N ASN A 57 1.96 5.81 1.54
CA ASN A 57 1.61 6.82 0.54
C ASN A 57 2.80 7.75 0.23
N ALA A 58 4.00 7.37 0.66
CA ALA A 58 5.13 8.28 0.71
C ALA A 58 6.15 8.06 -0.41
N TYR A 59 6.49 6.81 -0.71
CA TYR A 59 7.59 6.48 -1.60
C TYR A 59 7.21 5.44 -2.61
N SER A 60 7.77 5.54 -3.80
CA SER A 60 7.59 4.55 -4.85
C SER A 60 8.74 4.61 -5.85
N GLY A 61 8.87 3.60 -6.66
CA GLY A 61 9.85 3.58 -7.71
C GLY A 61 10.04 2.22 -8.36
N PRO A 62 11.02 2.12 -9.26
CA PRO A 62 11.43 0.87 -9.87
C PRO A 62 12.46 0.13 -9.00
N GLY A 63 12.72 -1.11 -9.35
CA GLY A 63 13.79 -1.91 -8.77
C GLY A 63 14.21 -3.02 -9.68
N GLU A 64 15.31 -3.66 -9.32
CA GLU A 64 15.85 -4.78 -10.06
C GLU A 64 16.42 -5.82 -9.09
N ALA A 65 15.99 -7.07 -9.25
CA ALA A 65 16.51 -8.20 -8.51
C ALA A 65 17.31 -9.10 -9.45
N THR A 66 18.54 -9.40 -9.10
CA THR A 66 19.46 -10.17 -9.92
C THR A 66 19.97 -11.41 -9.19
N GLY A 67 20.55 -12.35 -9.94
CA GLY A 67 21.18 -13.54 -9.38
C GLY A 67 20.22 -14.65 -9.02
N GLY A 68 18.99 -14.57 -9.41
CA GLY A 68 17.98 -15.58 -9.13
C GLY A 68 17.95 -16.72 -10.14
N PRO A 69 16.95 -17.60 -9.99
CA PRO A 69 16.78 -18.72 -10.90
C PRO A 69 16.29 -18.25 -12.25
N LYS A 70 16.59 -19.04 -13.27
CA LYS A 70 16.17 -18.79 -14.63
C LYS A 70 14.65 -18.88 -14.79
N GLU A 71 14.02 -19.78 -14.07
CA GLU A 71 12.59 -20.05 -14.13
C GLU A 71 11.95 -19.92 -12.75
N GLY A 72 10.68 -19.54 -12.73
CA GLY A 72 9.94 -19.32 -11.50
C GLY A 72 10.40 -18.07 -10.75
N PHE A 73 9.78 -17.83 -9.61
CA PHE A 73 10.11 -16.69 -8.76
C PHE A 73 10.87 -17.09 -7.50
N ALA A 74 10.69 -18.32 -7.01
CA ALA A 74 11.34 -18.77 -5.79
C ALA A 74 12.85 -18.87 -5.97
N GLY A 75 13.60 -18.27 -5.06
CA GLY A 75 15.04 -18.28 -5.08
C GLY A 75 15.61 -17.13 -4.29
N ARG A 76 16.94 -16.98 -4.40
CA ARG A 76 17.67 -15.89 -3.78
C ARG A 76 18.11 -14.91 -4.84
N TYR A 77 17.99 -13.63 -4.50
CA TYR A 77 18.32 -12.50 -5.38
C TYR A 77 19.10 -11.47 -4.58
N HIS A 78 19.80 -10.61 -5.28
CA HIS A 78 20.21 -9.31 -4.76
C HIS A 78 19.30 -8.27 -5.39
N VAL A 79 18.60 -7.47 -4.58
CA VAL A 79 17.63 -6.50 -5.08
C VAL A 79 18.06 -5.07 -4.75
N ARG A 80 17.93 -4.18 -5.73
CA ARG A 80 18.19 -2.76 -5.59
C ARG A 80 16.94 -1.98 -5.96
N TYR A 81 16.56 -1.04 -5.11
CA TYR A 81 15.40 -0.20 -5.30
C TYR A 81 15.82 1.25 -5.53
N PHE A 82 15.05 1.93 -6.35
CA PHE A 82 15.27 3.32 -6.73
C PHE A 82 13.99 4.11 -6.54
N LEU A 83 14.13 5.42 -6.34
CA LEU A 83 12.99 6.34 -6.34
C LEU A 83 12.58 6.66 -7.78
N GLU A 84 11.43 7.34 -7.94
CA GLU A 84 10.89 7.67 -9.26
C GLU A 84 11.83 8.57 -10.08
N ASN A 85 12.65 9.38 -9.40
CA ASN A 85 13.64 10.24 -10.05
C ASN A 85 14.94 9.50 -10.43
N GLY A 86 15.03 8.20 -10.14
CA GLY A 86 16.21 7.38 -10.41
C GLY A 86 17.26 7.36 -9.30
N GLU A 87 17.05 8.10 -8.22
CA GLU A 87 17.96 8.06 -7.08
C GLU A 87 17.92 6.69 -6.40
N PHE A 88 19.06 6.21 -5.97
CA PHE A 88 19.17 4.98 -5.21
C PHE A 88 18.46 5.13 -3.86
N SER A 89 17.63 4.13 -3.53
CA SER A 89 16.91 4.09 -2.25
C SER A 89 17.60 3.12 -1.28
N ASP A 90 17.56 1.85 -1.60
CA ASP A 90 18.09 0.81 -0.72
C ASP A 90 18.32 -0.51 -1.48
N GLU A 91 19.02 -1.44 -0.83
CA GLU A 91 19.30 -2.75 -1.39
C GLU A 91 19.27 -3.82 -0.30
N TYR A 92 18.98 -5.04 -0.72
CA TYR A 92 18.82 -6.18 0.17
C TYR A 92 19.21 -7.47 -0.51
N ASP A 93 19.49 -8.49 0.30
CA ASP A 93 19.35 -9.85 -0.15
C ASP A 93 17.88 -10.22 -0.08
N LEU A 94 17.36 -10.79 -1.14
CA LEU A 94 15.94 -11.10 -1.29
C LEU A 94 15.77 -12.61 -1.33
N GLU A 95 14.98 -13.16 -0.43
CA GLU A 95 14.56 -14.54 -0.47
C GLU A 95 13.10 -14.65 -0.80
N ILE A 96 12.80 -15.38 -1.86
CA ILE A 96 11.43 -15.70 -2.27
C ILE A 96 11.28 -17.21 -2.13
N GLU A 97 10.36 -17.64 -1.29
CA GLU A 97 10.15 -19.03 -0.98
C GLU A 97 8.70 -19.43 -1.25
N LYS A 98 8.50 -20.48 -2.03
CA LYS A 98 7.15 -20.93 -2.34
C LYS A 98 6.61 -21.77 -1.19
N THR A 99 5.42 -21.41 -0.70
CA THR A 99 4.71 -22.09 0.37
C THR A 99 3.29 -22.41 -0.10
N GLY A 100 3.09 -23.63 -0.62
CA GLY A 100 1.80 -23.98 -1.24
C GLY A 100 1.54 -23.12 -2.47
N ASP A 101 0.39 -22.45 -2.51
CA ASP A 101 -0.01 -21.58 -3.61
C ASP A 101 0.49 -20.13 -3.45
N PHE A 102 1.19 -19.86 -2.36
CA PHE A 102 1.67 -18.52 -2.04
C PHE A 102 3.18 -18.50 -1.90
N TYR A 103 3.70 -17.32 -1.70
CA TYR A 103 5.13 -17.09 -1.50
C TYR A 103 5.38 -16.32 -0.22
N SER A 104 6.41 -16.71 0.50
CA SER A 104 6.96 -15.93 1.59
C SER A 104 8.16 -15.17 1.07
N VAL A 105 8.25 -13.89 1.39
CA VAL A 105 9.30 -13.02 0.89
C VAL A 105 9.99 -12.36 2.05
N SER A 106 11.32 -12.35 2.01
CA SER A 106 12.14 -11.73 3.05
C SER A 106 13.21 -10.84 2.41
N TRP A 107 13.34 -9.64 2.94
CA TRP A 107 14.40 -8.70 2.61
C TRP A 107 15.40 -8.70 3.77
N ILE A 108 16.65 -8.98 3.47
CA ILE A 108 17.67 -9.25 4.46
C ILE A 108 18.82 -8.28 4.31
N THR A 109 19.24 -7.68 5.42
CA THR A 109 20.40 -6.81 5.50
C THR A 109 21.36 -7.33 6.56
N GLY A 110 22.58 -7.67 6.15
CA GLY A 110 23.58 -8.16 7.10
C GLY A 110 23.14 -9.38 7.90
N GLY A 111 22.39 -10.29 7.28
CA GLY A 111 21.88 -11.49 7.92
C GLY A 111 20.63 -11.30 8.77
N LYS A 112 20.11 -10.06 8.88
CA LYS A 112 18.89 -9.78 9.64
C LYS A 112 17.74 -9.46 8.69
N ILE A 113 16.54 -9.93 9.00
CA ILE A 113 15.34 -9.62 8.22
C ILE A 113 14.94 -8.17 8.48
N SER A 114 14.93 -7.38 7.42
CA SER A 114 14.52 -5.97 7.44
C SER A 114 13.06 -5.77 7.09
N ALA A 115 12.51 -6.65 6.25
CA ALA A 115 11.13 -6.62 5.84
C ALA A 115 10.65 -8.03 5.48
N ARG A 116 9.36 -8.23 5.58
CA ARG A 116 8.68 -9.49 5.22
C ARG A 116 7.46 -9.21 4.38
N GLY A 117 7.13 -10.17 3.54
CA GLY A 117 5.94 -10.09 2.71
C GLY A 117 5.35 -11.44 2.39
N VAL A 118 4.15 -11.38 1.85
CA VAL A 118 3.46 -12.53 1.27
C VAL A 118 3.09 -12.20 -0.17
N GLY A 119 3.23 -13.16 -1.03
CA GLY A 119 3.01 -12.97 -2.45
C GLY A 119 2.15 -14.03 -3.09
N MET A 120 1.59 -13.66 -4.23
CA MET A 120 0.87 -14.59 -5.09
C MET A 120 1.25 -14.34 -6.54
N GLU A 121 1.27 -15.39 -7.34
CA GLU A 121 1.44 -15.22 -8.76
C GLU A 121 0.20 -14.58 -9.37
N VAL A 122 0.45 -13.62 -10.22
CA VAL A 122 -0.56 -12.99 -11.06
C VAL A 122 -0.16 -13.20 -12.51
N ASP A 123 -0.97 -12.77 -13.45
CA ASP A 123 -0.60 -12.87 -14.86
C ASP A 123 0.72 -12.12 -15.09
N LYS A 124 1.76 -12.87 -15.50
CA LYS A 124 3.11 -12.38 -15.81
C LYS A 124 3.89 -11.76 -14.64
N GLY A 125 3.52 -12.08 -13.40
CA GLY A 125 4.24 -11.48 -12.28
C GLY A 125 3.99 -12.14 -10.94
N LEU A 126 4.66 -11.59 -9.93
CA LEU A 126 4.48 -11.93 -8.54
C LEU A 126 4.12 -10.67 -7.78
N ALA A 127 2.91 -10.65 -7.24
CA ALA A 127 2.41 -9.54 -6.44
C ALA A 127 2.68 -9.80 -4.97
N VAL A 128 3.34 -8.87 -4.30
CA VAL A 128 3.79 -9.04 -2.90
C VAL A 128 3.34 -7.85 -2.07
N GLY A 129 2.62 -8.13 -0.99
CA GLY A 129 2.37 -7.17 0.08
C GLY A 129 3.43 -7.33 1.16
N TRP A 130 3.95 -6.23 1.70
CA TRP A 130 5.07 -6.30 2.63
C TRP A 130 5.00 -5.25 3.74
N THR A 131 5.72 -5.54 4.82
CA THR A 131 5.91 -4.63 5.95
C THR A 131 7.37 -4.64 6.38
N ARG A 132 7.83 -3.55 6.95
CA ARG A 132 9.13 -3.53 7.64
C ARG A 132 9.02 -4.27 8.96
N VAL A 133 10.07 -4.99 9.31
CA VAL A 133 10.21 -5.57 10.63
C VAL A 133 10.75 -4.48 11.54
N THR A 134 9.97 -4.14 12.55
CA THR A 134 10.38 -3.17 13.58
C THR A 134 10.78 -3.94 14.83
N ASP A 135 11.91 -3.58 15.41
CA ASP A 135 12.37 -4.14 16.68
C ASP A 135 11.54 -3.62 17.85
#